data_b4edff05859262206a9191702eb2340d
#
_entry.id   b4edff05859262206a9191702eb2340d
#
_cell.length_a   1.000
_cell.length_b   1.000
_cell.length_c   1.000
_cell.angle_alpha   90.00
_cell.angle_beta   90.00
_cell.angle_gamma   90.00
#
_symmetry.space_group_name_H-M   'P 1'
#
loop_
_entity.id
_entity.type
_entity.pdbx_description
1 polymer ?
#
loop_
_entity_poly.entity_id
_entity_poly.type
_entity_poly.pdbx_seq_one_letter_code
_entity_poly.pdbx_strand_id
1 'polypeptide(L)'
;MSIRDMTVDTFWKGEVRVQAVAEDGEGSYRTRIFIKNGEIYDYHCSCPYGSSYKGICEHGLELFKKYRLREQEMNALPVSTSPAVRSMIREYTNREVARIMGEETAPVVEFVPCLIISRRGVSLECRIRGKRQYLIKDLGAFADAVRTGKRVEYGKGFAFEHSLLAFSEESRPLVQMVMEETGAYKEHYEDIRKRTAAAAPALNTLLLSRSACDRFFAIVEGREIETETCRGHRTRLKFLRGKPAIRVRAQRIGREGLEIRIPDELMVFQGEKSLYVADETHLYCCDDESTENLTIFLTQILSEPGGARKVSVNERDIPLFYERVLKKLDL
;
A
#
# COMPACT_ATOMS: atom_id res chain seq x y z
N MET A 1 32.56 26.81 28.88
CA MET A 1 31.88 25.92 29.86
C MET A 1 31.73 24.53 29.26
N SER A 2 32.07 23.49 29.98
CA SER A 2 31.93 22.10 29.54
C SER A 2 31.00 21.32 30.49
N ILE A 3 30.24 20.39 29.95
CA ILE A 3 29.36 19.48 30.71
C ILE A 3 29.94 18.07 30.62
N ARG A 4 30.25 17.44 31.77
CA ARG A 4 30.78 16.07 31.84
C ARG A 4 29.86 15.18 32.69
N ASP A 5 30.00 13.88 32.54
CA ASP A 5 29.31 12.85 33.30
C ASP A 5 27.79 13.03 33.40
N MET A 6 27.17 13.41 32.25
CA MET A 6 25.73 13.61 32.17
C MET A 6 25.00 12.27 32.28
N THR A 7 24.15 12.13 33.29
CA THR A 7 23.22 11.00 33.47
C THR A 7 21.78 11.48 33.38
N VAL A 8 20.93 10.63 32.86
CA VAL A 8 19.51 10.89 32.65
C VAL A 8 18.70 9.75 33.26
N ASP A 9 17.86 10.09 34.23
CA ASP A 9 16.93 9.15 34.87
C ASP A 9 15.50 9.53 34.50
N THR A 10 14.72 8.58 33.98
CA THR A 10 13.30 8.79 33.66
C THR A 10 12.45 8.18 34.75
N PHE A 11 11.51 8.94 35.28
CA PHE A 11 10.57 8.53 36.33
C PHE A 11 9.17 8.28 35.77
N TRP A 12 8.32 7.75 36.63
CA TRP A 12 6.91 7.53 36.34
C TRP A 12 6.21 8.85 35.94
N LYS A 13 5.35 8.84 34.95
CA LYS A 13 4.64 10.00 34.37
C LYS A 13 5.50 10.97 33.53
N GLY A 14 6.61 10.51 32.96
CA GLY A 14 7.39 11.31 32.01
C GLY A 14 8.20 12.44 32.65
N GLU A 15 8.44 12.36 33.96
CA GLU A 15 9.40 13.24 34.63
C GLU A 15 10.83 12.75 34.39
N VAL A 16 11.74 13.67 34.07
CA VAL A 16 13.11 13.36 33.75
C VAL A 16 14.03 14.16 34.69
N ARG A 17 14.99 13.47 35.31
CA ARG A 17 16.06 14.09 36.03
C ARG A 17 17.35 13.98 35.23
N VAL A 18 17.97 15.12 34.98
CA VAL A 18 19.28 15.19 34.32
C VAL A 18 20.28 15.77 35.30
N GLN A 19 21.40 15.08 35.50
CA GLN A 19 22.50 15.56 36.38
C GLN A 19 23.83 15.42 35.68
N ALA A 20 24.72 16.37 35.96
CA ALA A 20 26.08 16.43 35.40
C ALA A 20 27.01 17.25 36.25
N VAL A 21 28.30 17.22 35.89
CA VAL A 21 29.31 18.15 36.37
C VAL A 21 29.52 19.20 35.29
N ALA A 22 29.27 20.46 35.62
CA ALA A 22 29.57 21.62 34.80
C ALA A 22 30.90 22.22 35.20
N GLU A 23 31.78 22.44 34.23
CA GLU A 23 33.09 23.06 34.44
C GLU A 23 33.18 24.37 33.66
N ASP A 24 33.57 25.43 34.33
CA ASP A 24 33.89 26.72 33.73
C ASP A 24 35.29 27.21 34.18
N GLY A 25 35.63 28.45 33.90
CA GLY A 25 36.93 29.04 34.31
C GLY A 25 37.10 29.25 35.82
N GLU A 26 36.01 29.12 36.61
CA GLU A 26 36.00 29.38 38.06
C GLU A 26 35.92 28.07 38.86
N GLY A 27 35.51 26.93 38.24
CA GLY A 27 35.47 25.66 38.96
C GLY A 27 34.61 24.57 38.35
N SER A 28 34.40 23.52 39.16
CA SER A 28 33.53 22.37 38.80
C SER A 28 32.31 22.34 39.71
N TYR A 29 31.14 22.32 39.15
CA TYR A 29 29.85 22.42 39.86
C TYR A 29 28.94 21.25 39.55
N ARG A 30 28.34 20.64 40.56
CA ARG A 30 27.32 19.62 40.40
C ARG A 30 26.00 20.30 40.07
N THR A 31 25.44 19.98 38.89
CA THR A 31 24.22 20.57 38.42
C THR A 31 23.17 19.48 38.17
N ARG A 32 21.94 19.75 38.53
CA ARG A 32 20.78 18.86 38.37
C ARG A 32 19.56 19.68 37.94
N ILE A 33 18.87 19.19 36.95
CA ILE A 33 17.60 19.75 36.49
C ILE A 33 16.52 18.67 36.49
N PHE A 34 15.29 19.07 36.77
CA PHE A 34 14.10 18.24 36.69
C PHE A 34 13.18 18.79 35.63
N ILE A 35 12.80 17.92 34.69
CA ILE A 35 12.05 18.28 33.49
C ILE A 35 10.72 17.55 33.52
N LYS A 36 9.63 18.28 33.18
CA LYS A 36 8.29 17.73 33.00
C LYS A 36 7.63 18.44 31.82
N ASN A 37 7.01 17.68 30.94
CA ASN A 37 6.40 18.21 29.70
C ASN A 37 7.37 19.07 28.84
N GLY A 38 8.66 18.74 28.86
CA GLY A 38 9.67 19.45 28.09
C GLY A 38 10.17 20.76 28.74
N GLU A 39 9.73 21.11 29.95
CA GLU A 39 10.11 22.32 30.67
C GLU A 39 10.82 21.97 32.01
N ILE A 40 11.76 22.80 32.40
CA ILE A 40 12.41 22.65 33.71
C ILE A 40 11.45 23.16 34.77
N TYR A 41 11.04 22.30 35.71
CA TYR A 41 10.19 22.69 36.83
C TYR A 41 10.93 22.81 38.14
N ASP A 42 12.11 22.20 38.26
CA ASP A 42 12.98 22.34 39.44
C ASP A 42 14.44 22.18 39.01
N TYR A 43 15.34 22.80 39.76
CA TYR A 43 16.76 22.80 39.47
C TYR A 43 17.61 22.99 40.74
N HIS A 44 18.83 22.43 40.71
CA HIS A 44 19.82 22.60 41.75
C HIS A 44 21.22 22.66 41.14
N CYS A 45 22.01 23.66 41.55
CA CYS A 45 23.42 23.77 41.18
C CYS A 45 24.28 24.18 42.40
N SER A 46 25.47 23.60 42.54
CA SER A 46 26.40 23.93 43.63
C SER A 46 27.23 25.19 43.37
N CYS A 47 27.02 25.91 42.27
CA CYS A 47 27.70 27.17 42.01
C CYS A 47 27.20 28.31 42.94
N PRO A 48 27.97 29.37 43.14
CA PRO A 48 27.57 30.49 44.00
C PRO A 48 26.24 31.14 43.61
N TYR A 49 25.90 31.14 42.31
CA TYR A 49 24.65 31.70 41.79
C TYR A 49 23.47 30.72 41.94
N GLY A 50 23.69 29.40 41.92
CA GLY A 50 22.65 28.38 42.05
C GLY A 50 22.00 28.30 43.43
N SER A 51 22.68 28.80 44.47
CA SER A 51 22.19 28.85 45.87
C SER A 51 21.56 30.20 46.26
N SER A 52 21.77 31.25 45.45
CA SER A 52 21.48 32.64 45.86
C SER A 52 20.42 33.36 45.00
N TYR A 53 19.96 32.80 43.85
CA TYR A 53 19.13 33.50 42.92
C TYR A 53 17.82 32.78 42.61
N LYS A 54 16.74 33.53 42.43
CA LYS A 54 15.44 33.03 41.94
C LYS A 54 15.47 32.81 40.42
N GLY A 55 16.32 31.94 39.92
CA GLY A 55 16.39 31.64 38.47
C GLY A 55 17.46 30.57 38.19
N ILE A 56 17.36 29.96 37.02
CA ILE A 56 18.29 28.93 36.58
C ILE A 56 19.64 29.59 36.22
N CYS A 57 20.74 29.14 36.79
CA CYS A 57 22.08 29.62 36.45
C CYS A 57 22.53 29.13 35.07
N GLU A 58 23.59 29.69 34.52
CA GLU A 58 24.15 29.29 33.22
C GLU A 58 24.48 27.81 33.13
N HIS A 59 24.97 27.19 34.22
CA HIS A 59 25.27 25.75 34.29
C HIS A 59 24.01 24.90 34.10
N GLY A 60 22.87 25.30 34.69
CA GLY A 60 21.60 24.61 34.54
C GLY A 60 21.03 24.76 33.12
N LEU A 61 21.15 25.98 32.56
CA LEU A 61 20.71 26.23 31.19
C LEU A 61 21.54 25.43 30.14
N GLU A 62 22.87 25.38 30.36
CA GLU A 62 23.76 24.64 29.46
C GLU A 62 23.54 23.12 29.54
N LEU A 63 23.29 22.61 30.77
CA LEU A 63 22.90 21.23 30.99
C LEU A 63 21.59 20.91 30.25
N PHE A 64 20.60 21.82 30.29
CA PHE A 64 19.33 21.65 29.60
C PHE A 64 19.50 21.67 28.09
N LYS A 65 20.29 22.59 27.53
CA LYS A 65 20.59 22.62 26.10
C LYS A 65 21.24 21.31 25.64
N LYS A 66 22.23 20.82 26.38
CA LYS A 66 22.94 19.58 26.06
C LYS A 66 22.00 18.36 26.16
N TYR A 67 21.09 18.34 27.13
CA TYR A 67 20.06 17.33 27.24
C TYR A 67 19.11 17.37 26.03
N ARG A 68 18.61 18.55 25.62
CA ARG A 68 17.74 18.72 24.48
C ARG A 68 18.39 18.29 23.16
N LEU A 69 19.66 18.59 22.95
CA LEU A 69 20.41 18.12 21.80
C LEU A 69 20.50 16.59 21.78
N ARG A 70 20.84 15.97 22.93
CA ARG A 70 20.88 14.51 23.06
C ARG A 70 19.49 13.87 22.88
N GLU A 71 18.44 14.50 23.41
CA GLU A 71 17.05 14.06 23.21
C GLU A 71 16.65 14.14 21.73
N GLN A 72 17.04 15.22 21.03
CA GLN A 72 16.84 15.34 19.59
C GLN A 72 17.63 14.30 18.81
N GLU A 73 18.87 14.02 19.16
CA GLU A 73 19.69 12.95 18.56
C GLU A 73 19.11 11.56 18.85
N MET A 74 18.57 11.32 20.02
CA MET A 74 17.90 10.07 20.40
C MET A 74 16.50 9.96 19.79
N ASN A 75 15.76 11.07 19.62
CA ASN A 75 14.46 11.14 18.98
C ASN A 75 14.57 11.30 17.46
N ALA A 76 15.73 11.73 16.95
CA ALA A 76 16.04 11.84 15.53
C ALA A 76 16.25 10.48 14.87
N LEU A 77 15.72 9.42 15.39
CA LEU A 77 15.37 8.15 14.77
C LEU A 77 15.05 7.12 15.88
N PRO A 78 13.82 6.90 16.22
CA PRO A 78 13.48 5.53 16.49
C PRO A 78 13.76 4.83 15.16
N VAL A 79 14.83 4.04 15.08
CA VAL A 79 14.94 3.02 14.04
C VAL A 79 13.73 2.12 14.28
N SER A 80 12.59 2.54 13.73
CA SER A 80 11.38 1.72 13.79
C SER A 80 11.77 0.47 13.03
N THR A 81 11.70 -0.66 13.70
CA THR A 81 11.88 -1.96 13.05
C THR A 81 11.10 -1.95 11.76
N SER A 82 11.78 -2.09 10.63
CA SER A 82 11.11 -2.01 9.33
C SER A 82 9.96 -3.02 9.27
N PRO A 83 8.88 -2.74 8.56
CA PRO A 83 7.77 -3.68 8.39
C PRO A 83 8.23 -5.07 7.95
N ALA A 84 9.27 -5.13 7.10
CA ALA A 84 9.88 -6.38 6.66
C ALA A 84 10.52 -7.15 7.81
N VAL A 85 11.26 -6.49 8.71
CA VAL A 85 11.89 -7.14 9.87
C VAL A 85 10.83 -7.58 10.89
N ARG A 86 9.79 -6.78 11.12
CA ARG A 86 8.65 -7.20 11.97
C ARG A 86 7.93 -8.43 11.39
N SER A 87 7.77 -8.47 10.07
CA SER A 87 7.20 -9.62 9.38
C SER A 87 8.10 -10.85 9.52
N MET A 88 9.42 -10.69 9.34
CA MET A 88 10.39 -11.78 9.55
C MET A 88 10.37 -12.31 10.99
N ILE A 89 10.43 -11.42 11.99
CA ILE A 89 10.38 -11.83 13.40
C ILE A 89 9.11 -12.64 13.67
N ARG A 90 7.95 -12.15 13.21
CA ARG A 90 6.67 -12.86 13.38
C ARG A 90 6.67 -14.22 12.66
N GLU A 91 7.19 -14.26 11.44
CA GLU A 91 7.24 -15.49 10.66
C GLU A 91 8.14 -16.55 11.30
N TYR A 92 9.33 -16.17 11.76
CA TYR A 92 10.23 -17.07 12.47
C TYR A 92 9.66 -17.54 13.79
N THR A 93 9.06 -16.62 14.59
CA THR A 93 8.41 -16.99 15.86
C THR A 93 7.26 -17.97 15.63
N ASN A 94 6.42 -17.74 14.61
CA ASN A 94 5.30 -18.63 14.31
C ASN A 94 5.77 -20.00 13.81
N ARG A 95 6.85 -20.07 13.03
CA ARG A 95 7.46 -21.35 12.62
C ARG A 95 8.02 -22.13 13.82
N GLU A 96 8.62 -21.44 14.77
CA GLU A 96 9.17 -22.05 15.97
C GLU A 96 8.04 -22.56 16.89
N VAL A 97 6.99 -21.78 17.09
CA VAL A 97 5.78 -22.17 17.85
C VAL A 97 5.10 -23.36 17.17
N ALA A 98 4.91 -23.35 15.85
CA ALA A 98 4.35 -24.48 15.11
C ALA A 98 5.20 -25.77 15.26
N ARG A 99 6.54 -25.62 15.27
CA ARG A 99 7.47 -26.73 15.48
C ARG A 99 7.43 -27.29 16.90
N ILE A 100 7.21 -26.43 17.92
CA ILE A 100 7.14 -26.84 19.33
C ILE A 100 5.78 -27.47 19.66
N MET A 101 4.71 -27.02 19.04
CA MET A 101 3.34 -27.48 19.32
C MET A 101 2.98 -28.79 18.56
N GLY A 102 3.90 -29.37 17.78
CA GLY A 102 3.69 -30.62 17.03
C GLY A 102 2.51 -30.47 16.06
N GLU A 103 2.83 -30.56 14.77
CA GLU A 103 1.98 -30.41 13.61
C GLU A 103 0.56 -31.01 13.74
N GLU A 104 -0.37 -30.28 14.35
CA GLU A 104 -1.70 -30.21 13.75
C GLU A 104 -1.59 -29.12 12.68
N THR A 105 -1.49 -29.53 11.43
CA THR A 105 -1.41 -28.65 10.27
C THR A 105 -2.56 -27.66 10.35
N ALA A 106 -2.26 -26.42 10.72
CA ALA A 106 -3.23 -25.33 10.59
C ALA A 106 -3.80 -25.40 9.17
N PRO A 107 -5.10 -25.38 8.97
CA PRO A 107 -5.67 -25.53 7.64
C PRO A 107 -5.09 -24.46 6.72
N VAL A 108 -4.37 -24.91 5.70
CA VAL A 108 -3.83 -23.99 4.66
C VAL A 108 -5.02 -23.44 3.90
N VAL A 109 -5.20 -22.14 3.99
CA VAL A 109 -6.33 -21.42 3.42
C VAL A 109 -5.89 -20.74 2.14
N GLU A 110 -6.71 -20.82 1.09
CA GLU A 110 -6.47 -20.08 -0.14
C GLU A 110 -7.19 -18.72 -0.11
N PHE A 111 -6.48 -17.69 -0.55
CA PHE A 111 -7.05 -16.37 -0.78
C PHE A 111 -7.35 -16.22 -2.27
N VAL A 112 -8.63 -16.12 -2.60
CA VAL A 112 -9.14 -16.14 -3.98
C VAL A 112 -9.61 -14.74 -4.37
N PRO A 113 -8.86 -14.04 -5.23
CA PRO A 113 -9.29 -12.74 -5.76
C PRO A 113 -10.31 -12.92 -6.87
N CYS A 114 -11.22 -11.94 -7.00
CA CYS A 114 -12.03 -11.71 -8.17
C CYS A 114 -11.80 -10.28 -8.64
N LEU A 115 -11.28 -10.10 -9.85
CA LEU A 115 -11.04 -8.79 -10.44
C LEU A 115 -12.37 -8.26 -11.02
N ILE A 116 -12.74 -7.03 -10.66
CA ILE A 116 -13.93 -6.37 -11.18
C ILE A 116 -13.48 -5.21 -12.05
N ILE A 117 -13.74 -5.31 -13.36
CA ILE A 117 -13.41 -4.26 -14.33
C ILE A 117 -14.70 -3.49 -14.63
N SER A 118 -14.73 -2.22 -14.23
CA SER A 118 -15.89 -1.34 -14.40
C SER A 118 -15.52 -0.02 -15.07
N ARG A 119 -16.52 0.77 -15.43
CA ARG A 119 -16.29 2.14 -15.95
C ARG A 119 -15.68 3.08 -14.91
N ARG A 120 -15.78 2.75 -13.62
CA ARG A 120 -15.23 3.55 -12.50
C ARG A 120 -13.80 3.18 -12.16
N GLY A 121 -13.27 2.12 -12.75
CA GLY A 121 -11.94 1.59 -12.51
C GLY A 121 -11.96 0.10 -12.23
N VAL A 122 -10.84 -0.39 -11.73
CA VAL A 122 -10.60 -1.79 -11.42
C VAL A 122 -10.66 -1.98 -9.91
N SER A 123 -11.39 -3.00 -9.47
CA SER A 123 -11.54 -3.33 -8.05
C SER A 123 -11.30 -4.82 -7.79
N LEU A 124 -10.97 -5.16 -6.56
CA LEU A 124 -10.85 -6.53 -6.09
C LEU A 124 -11.97 -6.87 -5.10
N GLU A 125 -12.69 -7.93 -5.37
CA GLU A 125 -13.46 -8.71 -4.39
C GLU A 125 -12.60 -9.90 -3.97
N CYS A 126 -12.59 -10.24 -2.70
CA CYS A 126 -11.74 -11.31 -2.21
C CYS A 126 -12.56 -12.34 -1.43
N ARG A 127 -12.19 -13.60 -1.59
CA ARG A 127 -12.81 -14.73 -0.91
C ARG A 127 -11.73 -15.58 -0.24
N ILE A 128 -12.15 -16.30 0.78
CA ILE A 128 -11.35 -17.32 1.44
C ILE A 128 -11.89 -18.68 1.03
N ARG A 129 -11.01 -19.55 0.56
CA ARG A 129 -11.33 -20.94 0.25
C ARG A 129 -10.73 -21.84 1.32
N GLY A 130 -11.64 -22.42 2.13
CA GLY A 130 -11.38 -23.55 2.98
C GLY A 130 -12.16 -24.75 2.48
N LYS A 131 -13.01 -25.35 3.29
CA LYS A 131 -13.97 -26.38 2.86
C LYS A 131 -15.00 -25.85 1.85
N ARG A 132 -15.28 -24.56 1.90
CA ARG A 132 -16.15 -23.79 0.99
C ARG A 132 -15.50 -22.45 0.70
N GLN A 133 -16.06 -21.70 -0.24
CA GLN A 133 -15.65 -20.30 -0.46
C GLN A 133 -16.51 -19.35 0.35
N TYR A 134 -15.85 -18.41 1.01
CA TYR A 134 -16.50 -17.38 1.85
C TYR A 134 -16.06 -16.00 1.37
N LEU A 135 -17.03 -15.15 1.07
CA LEU A 135 -16.78 -13.76 0.72
C LEU A 135 -16.26 -12.98 1.94
N ILE A 136 -15.20 -12.21 1.74
CA ILE A 136 -14.71 -11.25 2.75
C ILE A 136 -15.57 -10.00 2.64
N LYS A 137 -16.44 -9.78 3.64
CA LYS A 137 -17.38 -8.65 3.65
C LYS A 137 -16.72 -7.31 3.98
N ASP A 138 -15.56 -7.34 4.62
CA ASP A 138 -14.80 -6.15 4.99
C ASP A 138 -13.30 -6.46 4.92
N LEU A 139 -12.65 -5.97 3.86
CA LEU A 139 -11.22 -6.14 3.62
C LEU A 139 -10.36 -5.37 4.64
N GLY A 140 -10.89 -4.29 5.20
CA GLY A 140 -10.23 -3.55 6.26
C GLY A 140 -10.18 -4.33 7.57
N ALA A 141 -11.31 -4.91 7.99
CA ALA A 141 -11.38 -5.78 9.17
C ALA A 141 -10.56 -7.07 8.98
N PHE A 142 -10.54 -7.62 7.75
CA PHE A 142 -9.70 -8.75 7.38
C PHE A 142 -8.21 -8.42 7.53
N ALA A 143 -7.75 -7.29 6.99
CA ALA A 143 -6.36 -6.86 7.10
C ALA A 143 -5.93 -6.67 8.57
N ASP A 144 -6.81 -6.13 9.42
CA ASP A 144 -6.55 -6.01 10.86
C ASP A 144 -6.47 -7.36 11.54
N ALA A 145 -7.35 -8.31 11.18
CA ALA A 145 -7.30 -9.66 11.71
C ALA A 145 -5.96 -10.34 11.38
N VAL A 146 -5.44 -10.16 10.13
CA VAL A 146 -4.12 -10.70 9.74
C VAL A 146 -2.98 -10.01 10.48
N ARG A 147 -3.07 -8.68 10.72
CA ARG A 147 -2.03 -7.95 11.48
C ARG A 147 -1.96 -8.38 12.93
N THR A 148 -3.12 -8.67 13.53
CA THR A 148 -3.24 -8.97 14.98
C THR A 148 -3.22 -10.44 15.31
N GLY A 149 -3.25 -11.33 14.32
CA GLY A 149 -3.34 -12.77 14.54
C GLY A 149 -4.72 -13.20 15.07
N LYS A 150 -5.78 -12.45 14.74
CA LYS A 150 -7.11 -12.69 15.30
C LYS A 150 -7.76 -13.93 14.71
N ARG A 151 -8.41 -14.74 15.55
CA ARG A 151 -9.29 -15.83 15.10
C ARG A 151 -10.61 -15.24 14.61
N VAL A 152 -10.99 -15.56 13.35
CA VAL A 152 -12.24 -15.09 12.74
C VAL A 152 -13.03 -16.30 12.25
N GLU A 153 -14.35 -16.26 12.41
CA GLU A 153 -15.28 -17.29 11.99
C GLU A 153 -15.95 -16.90 10.65
N TYR A 154 -15.94 -17.83 9.70
CA TYR A 154 -16.58 -17.72 8.40
C TYR A 154 -17.71 -18.73 8.28
N GLY A 155 -18.93 -18.30 8.54
CA GLY A 155 -20.07 -19.19 8.52
C GLY A 155 -20.01 -20.26 9.61
N LYS A 156 -20.89 -21.25 9.54
CA LYS A 156 -20.97 -22.30 10.56
C LYS A 156 -19.80 -23.31 10.41
N GLY A 157 -18.93 -23.34 11.41
CA GLY A 157 -17.91 -24.37 11.57
C GLY A 157 -16.62 -24.19 10.75
N PHE A 158 -16.34 -23.00 10.25
CA PHE A 158 -15.04 -22.66 9.65
C PHE A 158 -14.48 -21.41 10.31
N ALA A 159 -13.46 -21.59 11.13
CA ALA A 159 -12.74 -20.51 11.79
C ALA A 159 -11.26 -20.83 11.83
N PHE A 160 -10.42 -19.81 11.64
CA PHE A 160 -8.97 -19.97 11.74
C PHE A 160 -8.33 -18.70 12.28
N GLU A 161 -7.12 -18.83 12.77
CA GLU A 161 -6.28 -17.73 13.18
C GLU A 161 -5.67 -17.04 11.96
N HIS A 162 -5.94 -15.73 11.81
CA HIS A 162 -5.46 -14.96 10.68
C HIS A 162 -3.98 -14.64 10.88
N SER A 163 -3.14 -15.33 10.14
CA SER A 163 -1.71 -15.01 9.99
C SER A 163 -1.32 -15.22 8.54
N LEU A 164 -0.25 -14.59 8.09
CA LEU A 164 0.24 -14.84 6.73
C LEU A 164 0.57 -16.31 6.48
N LEU A 165 0.96 -17.04 7.54
CA LEU A 165 1.28 -18.47 7.45
C LEU A 165 0.04 -19.37 7.30
N ALA A 166 -1.13 -18.91 7.74
CA ALA A 166 -2.38 -19.63 7.55
C ALA A 166 -2.79 -19.69 6.07
N PHE A 167 -2.24 -18.81 5.22
CA PHE A 167 -2.49 -18.80 3.79
C PHE A 167 -1.46 -19.59 3.01
N SER A 168 -1.89 -20.20 1.89
CA SER A 168 -0.99 -20.86 0.96
C SER A 168 0.11 -19.93 0.48
N GLU A 169 1.27 -20.45 0.14
CA GLU A 169 2.41 -19.66 -0.35
C GLU A 169 2.04 -18.77 -1.53
N GLU A 170 1.22 -19.29 -2.43
CA GLU A 170 0.71 -18.55 -3.59
C GLU A 170 -0.25 -17.43 -3.22
N SER A 171 -0.95 -17.53 -2.09
CA SER A 171 -1.92 -16.54 -1.62
C SER A 171 -1.27 -15.40 -0.82
N ARG A 172 -0.14 -15.65 -0.17
CA ARG A 172 0.51 -14.68 0.73
C ARG A 172 0.82 -13.32 0.08
N PRO A 173 1.36 -13.26 -1.16
CA PRO A 173 1.62 -11.98 -1.82
C PRO A 173 0.35 -11.16 -2.04
N LEU A 174 -0.78 -11.82 -2.37
CA LEU A 174 -2.07 -11.16 -2.54
C LEU A 174 -2.62 -10.63 -1.21
N VAL A 175 -2.55 -11.44 -0.15
CA VAL A 175 -2.95 -11.03 1.20
C VAL A 175 -2.14 -9.81 1.64
N GLN A 176 -0.83 -9.83 1.42
CA GLN A 176 0.04 -8.73 1.77
C GLN A 176 -0.30 -7.45 0.98
N MET A 177 -0.52 -7.57 -0.32
CA MET A 177 -0.95 -6.43 -1.16
C MET A 177 -2.26 -5.83 -0.64
N VAL A 178 -3.27 -6.66 -0.33
CA VAL A 178 -4.55 -6.18 0.22
C VAL A 178 -4.37 -5.50 1.58
N MET A 179 -3.49 -6.02 2.43
CA MET A 179 -3.18 -5.39 3.73
C MET A 179 -2.54 -4.00 3.57
N GLU A 180 -1.67 -3.81 2.60
CA GLU A 180 -1.01 -2.53 2.32
C GLU A 180 -2.02 -1.52 1.74
N GLU A 181 -2.77 -1.90 0.72
CA GLU A 181 -3.75 -1.02 0.08
C GLU A 181 -4.90 -0.62 1.04
N THR A 182 -5.37 -1.55 1.87
CA THR A 182 -6.39 -1.24 2.90
C THR A 182 -5.83 -0.36 4.01
N GLY A 183 -4.52 -0.42 4.30
CA GLY A 183 -3.85 0.49 5.22
C GLY A 183 -3.91 1.93 4.73
N ALA A 184 -3.50 2.17 3.48
CA ALA A 184 -3.57 3.48 2.85
C ALA A 184 -5.01 4.04 2.80
N TYR A 185 -6.00 3.19 2.50
CA TYR A 185 -7.41 3.57 2.54
C TYR A 185 -7.86 4.01 3.94
N LYS A 186 -7.46 3.31 4.99
CA LYS A 186 -7.80 3.66 6.38
C LYS A 186 -7.18 4.99 6.81
N GLU A 187 -5.91 5.20 6.51
CA GLU A 187 -5.21 6.46 6.82
C GLU A 187 -5.93 7.66 6.18
N HIS A 188 -6.31 7.52 4.91
CA HIS A 188 -7.10 8.55 4.23
C HIS A 188 -8.47 8.79 4.88
N TYR A 189 -9.16 7.72 5.31
CA TYR A 189 -10.46 7.82 5.98
C TYR A 189 -10.35 8.35 7.41
N GLU A 190 -9.29 8.08 8.13
CA GLU A 190 -9.05 8.64 9.46
C GLU A 190 -8.89 10.16 9.42
N ASP A 191 -8.26 10.69 8.39
CA ASP A 191 -8.16 12.14 8.19
C ASP A 191 -9.53 12.78 7.86
N ILE A 192 -10.38 12.09 7.11
CA ILE A 192 -11.76 12.52 6.87
C ILE A 192 -12.60 12.43 8.16
N ARG A 193 -12.45 11.35 8.93
CA ARG A 193 -13.15 11.11 10.20
C ARG A 193 -12.83 12.17 11.24
N LYS A 194 -11.60 12.65 11.33
CA LYS A 194 -11.23 13.76 12.22
C LYS A 194 -12.05 15.02 11.93
N ARG A 195 -12.57 15.15 10.69
CA ARG A 195 -13.38 16.30 10.23
C ARG A 195 -14.88 16.06 10.28
N THR A 196 -15.36 14.82 10.19
CA THR A 196 -16.79 14.52 9.93
C THR A 196 -17.45 13.60 10.96
N ALA A 197 -16.69 13.00 11.89
CA ALA A 197 -17.15 12.01 12.88
C ALA A 197 -17.87 10.76 12.29
N ALA A 198 -17.83 10.57 10.96
CA ALA A 198 -18.45 9.43 10.29
C ALA A 198 -17.60 8.17 10.43
N ALA A 199 -18.24 7.02 10.70
CA ALA A 199 -17.54 5.73 10.66
C ALA A 199 -17.16 5.36 9.22
N ALA A 200 -15.97 4.77 9.02
CA ALA A 200 -15.59 4.25 7.72
C ALA A 200 -16.56 3.14 7.29
N PRO A 201 -17.09 3.18 6.06
CA PRO A 201 -17.96 2.10 5.56
C PRO A 201 -17.16 0.79 5.42
N ALA A 202 -17.86 -0.34 5.54
CA ALA A 202 -17.26 -1.65 5.31
C ALA A 202 -16.73 -1.74 3.87
N LEU A 203 -15.48 -2.15 3.71
CA LEU A 203 -14.79 -2.24 2.44
C LEU A 203 -14.98 -3.65 1.85
N ASN A 204 -16.09 -3.88 1.16
CA ASN A 204 -16.37 -5.18 0.50
C ASN A 204 -15.64 -5.38 -0.81
N THR A 205 -15.22 -4.30 -1.47
CA THR A 205 -14.37 -4.28 -2.66
C THR A 205 -13.27 -3.24 -2.50
N LEU A 206 -12.07 -3.55 -2.93
CA LEU A 206 -10.91 -2.67 -2.89
C LEU A 206 -10.70 -2.06 -4.28
N LEU A 207 -10.90 -0.75 -4.41
CA LEU A 207 -10.54 -0.03 -5.63
C LEU A 207 -9.02 0.02 -5.75
N LEU A 208 -8.50 -0.48 -6.87
CA LEU A 208 -7.06 -0.51 -7.12
C LEU A 208 -6.59 0.83 -7.69
N SER A 209 -5.53 1.37 -7.13
CA SER A 209 -4.75 2.43 -7.75
C SER A 209 -4.05 1.89 -9.01
N ARG A 210 -3.52 2.78 -9.86
CA ARG A 210 -2.76 2.36 -11.05
C ARG A 210 -1.55 1.50 -10.68
N SER A 211 -0.81 1.88 -9.65
CA SER A 211 0.32 1.10 -9.15
C SER A 211 -0.11 -0.24 -8.54
N ALA A 212 -1.26 -0.28 -7.86
CA ALA A 212 -1.84 -1.51 -7.34
C ALA A 212 -2.27 -2.47 -8.46
N CYS A 213 -2.73 -1.97 -9.61
CA CYS A 213 -3.01 -2.80 -10.79
C CYS A 213 -1.74 -3.49 -11.29
N ASP A 214 -0.62 -2.77 -11.41
CA ASP A 214 0.66 -3.33 -11.86
C ASP A 214 1.19 -4.38 -10.86
N ARG A 215 1.05 -4.12 -9.55
CA ARG A 215 1.42 -5.07 -8.50
C ARG A 215 0.55 -6.32 -8.51
N PHE A 216 -0.76 -6.16 -8.66
CA PHE A 216 -1.69 -7.28 -8.75
C PHE A 216 -1.33 -8.18 -9.92
N PHE A 217 -1.13 -7.59 -11.11
CA PHE A 217 -0.73 -8.34 -12.29
C PHE A 217 0.54 -9.13 -12.06
N ALA A 218 1.59 -8.52 -11.50
CA ALA A 218 2.86 -9.18 -11.23
C ALA A 218 2.71 -10.40 -10.29
N ILE A 219 1.74 -10.36 -9.37
CA ILE A 219 1.47 -11.48 -8.46
C ILE A 219 0.71 -12.62 -9.16
N VAL A 220 -0.19 -12.30 -10.07
CA VAL A 220 -1.09 -13.28 -10.70
C VAL A 220 -0.71 -13.67 -12.12
N GLU A 221 0.40 -13.16 -12.64
CA GLU A 221 0.91 -13.47 -13.97
C GLU A 221 0.97 -14.99 -14.21
N GLY A 222 0.50 -15.44 -15.38
CA GLY A 222 0.41 -16.86 -15.75
C GLY A 222 -0.78 -17.61 -15.15
N ARG A 223 -1.53 -17.02 -14.22
CA ARG A 223 -2.68 -17.67 -13.54
C ARG A 223 -4.02 -17.32 -14.23
N GLU A 224 -5.01 -18.15 -13.93
CA GLU A 224 -6.40 -17.87 -14.26
C GLU A 224 -7.11 -17.24 -13.07
N ILE A 225 -7.64 -16.02 -13.26
CA ILE A 225 -8.32 -15.26 -12.21
C ILE A 225 -9.78 -15.03 -12.61
N GLU A 226 -10.69 -15.25 -11.67
CA GLU A 226 -12.09 -14.89 -11.84
C GLU A 226 -12.19 -13.38 -12.05
N THR A 227 -12.84 -12.97 -13.13
CA THR A 227 -12.96 -11.57 -13.53
C THR A 227 -14.41 -11.25 -13.84
N GLU A 228 -14.93 -10.19 -13.23
CA GLU A 228 -16.23 -9.64 -13.54
C GLU A 228 -16.08 -8.46 -14.51
N THR A 229 -16.73 -8.56 -15.64
CA THR A 229 -16.70 -7.54 -16.70
C THR A 229 -17.65 -6.39 -16.40
N CYS A 230 -17.51 -5.27 -17.11
CA CYS A 230 -18.41 -4.11 -16.99
C CYS A 230 -19.89 -4.42 -17.32
N ARG A 231 -20.21 -5.58 -17.89
CA ARG A 231 -21.56 -6.09 -18.12
C ARG A 231 -22.07 -6.99 -16.99
N GLY A 232 -21.29 -7.18 -15.93
CA GLY A 232 -21.61 -8.05 -14.78
C GLY A 232 -21.42 -9.55 -15.06
N HIS A 233 -20.81 -9.90 -16.19
CA HIS A 233 -20.49 -11.29 -16.51
C HIS A 233 -19.21 -11.71 -15.81
N ARG A 234 -19.23 -12.82 -15.08
CA ARG A 234 -18.06 -13.44 -14.46
C ARG A 234 -17.49 -14.51 -15.37
N THR A 235 -16.21 -14.39 -15.66
CA THR A 235 -15.42 -15.33 -16.45
C THR A 235 -14.06 -15.55 -15.80
N ARG A 236 -13.30 -16.53 -16.28
CA ARG A 236 -11.91 -16.69 -15.87
C ARG A 236 -11.02 -16.21 -17.00
N LEU A 237 -10.15 -15.27 -16.69
CA LEU A 237 -9.16 -14.77 -17.63
C LEU A 237 -7.79 -15.26 -17.24
N LYS A 238 -7.01 -15.70 -18.23
CA LYS A 238 -5.60 -16.01 -18.04
C LYS A 238 -4.77 -14.74 -18.18
N PHE A 239 -3.92 -14.46 -17.21
CA PHE A 239 -3.11 -13.25 -17.14
C PHE A 239 -1.76 -13.47 -17.81
N LEU A 240 -1.48 -12.76 -18.90
CA LEU A 240 -0.31 -12.95 -19.75
C LEU A 240 0.39 -11.62 -20.04
N ARG A 241 1.71 -11.65 -20.22
CA ARG A 241 2.42 -10.54 -20.89
C ARG A 241 2.37 -10.71 -22.39
N GLY A 242 2.32 -9.60 -23.09
CA GLY A 242 2.46 -9.57 -24.53
C GLY A 242 1.33 -8.84 -25.23
N LYS A 243 1.26 -9.07 -26.53
CA LYS A 243 0.35 -8.38 -27.43
C LYS A 243 -0.95 -9.17 -27.61
N PRO A 244 -2.12 -8.60 -27.28
CA PRO A 244 -3.41 -9.22 -27.59
C PRO A 244 -3.66 -9.21 -29.09
N ALA A 245 -4.33 -10.23 -29.61
CA ALA A 245 -4.86 -10.24 -30.96
C ALA A 245 -6.16 -9.42 -31.01
N ILE A 246 -6.10 -8.19 -31.52
CA ILE A 246 -7.26 -7.31 -31.61
C ILE A 246 -7.78 -7.29 -33.02
N ARG A 247 -9.05 -7.64 -33.22
CA ARG A 247 -9.73 -7.54 -34.51
C ARG A 247 -10.31 -6.14 -34.67
N VAL A 248 -9.70 -5.33 -35.51
CA VAL A 248 -10.18 -3.99 -35.85
C VAL A 248 -11.12 -4.11 -37.05
N ARG A 249 -12.28 -3.47 -36.97
CA ARG A 249 -13.21 -3.39 -38.12
C ARG A 249 -13.03 -2.06 -38.82
N ALA A 250 -12.85 -2.11 -40.14
CA ALA A 250 -12.82 -0.94 -41.00
C ALA A 250 -14.05 -0.90 -41.89
N GLN A 251 -14.80 0.18 -41.87
CA GLN A 251 -16.04 0.35 -42.67
C GLN A 251 -16.00 1.70 -43.38
N ARG A 252 -16.40 1.72 -44.65
CA ARG A 252 -16.50 2.95 -45.41
C ARG A 252 -17.66 3.81 -44.90
N ILE A 253 -17.45 5.09 -44.69
CA ILE A 253 -18.48 6.05 -44.31
C ILE A 253 -18.63 7.06 -45.46
N GLY A 254 -19.82 7.07 -46.07
CA GLY A 254 -20.08 7.97 -47.18
C GLY A 254 -19.16 7.73 -48.38
N ARG A 255 -18.82 8.82 -49.11
CA ARG A 255 -17.93 8.75 -50.26
C ARG A 255 -16.47 9.01 -49.92
N GLU A 256 -16.18 9.62 -48.75
CA GLU A 256 -14.90 10.26 -48.47
C GLU A 256 -14.30 9.86 -47.12
N GLY A 257 -14.71 8.76 -46.49
CA GLY A 257 -14.20 8.41 -45.16
C GLY A 257 -14.18 6.92 -44.87
N LEU A 258 -13.37 6.58 -43.86
CA LEU A 258 -13.23 5.27 -43.25
C LEU A 258 -13.49 5.37 -41.74
N GLU A 259 -14.40 4.54 -41.24
CA GLU A 259 -14.57 4.34 -39.78
C GLU A 259 -13.76 3.11 -39.36
N ILE A 260 -12.93 3.31 -38.35
CA ILE A 260 -12.17 2.24 -37.70
C ILE A 260 -12.80 2.01 -36.34
N ARG A 261 -13.16 0.78 -36.01
CA ARG A 261 -13.80 0.41 -34.75
C ARG A 261 -13.08 -0.76 -34.09
N ILE A 262 -12.82 -0.61 -32.77
CA ILE A 262 -12.37 -1.71 -31.93
C ILE A 262 -13.58 -2.46 -31.33
N PRO A 263 -13.44 -3.76 -30.96
CA PRO A 263 -14.53 -4.54 -30.38
C PRO A 263 -15.08 -3.90 -29.09
N ASP A 264 -16.39 -3.96 -28.92
CA ASP A 264 -17.07 -3.43 -27.74
C ASP A 264 -16.81 -4.29 -26.50
N GLU A 265 -16.44 -5.55 -26.69
CA GLU A 265 -16.10 -6.52 -25.64
C GLU A 265 -14.71 -6.28 -25.07
N LEU A 266 -13.83 -5.60 -25.82
CA LEU A 266 -12.47 -5.34 -25.41
C LEU A 266 -12.45 -4.44 -24.16
N MET A 267 -11.93 -4.93 -23.08
CA MET A 267 -11.75 -4.15 -21.84
C MET A 267 -10.33 -3.60 -21.80
N VAL A 268 -10.20 -2.29 -21.62
CA VAL A 268 -8.89 -1.63 -21.55
C VAL A 268 -8.85 -0.76 -20.31
N PHE A 269 -7.79 -0.88 -19.54
CA PHE A 269 -7.52 -0.02 -18.38
C PHE A 269 -6.02 0.21 -18.21
N GLN A 270 -5.66 1.28 -17.52
CA GLN A 270 -4.29 1.70 -17.39
C GLN A 270 -3.77 1.50 -15.98
N GLY A 271 -2.63 0.83 -15.85
CA GLY A 271 -1.78 0.81 -14.68
C GLY A 271 -0.92 2.09 -14.59
N GLU A 272 0.08 2.09 -13.74
CA GLU A 272 1.05 3.19 -13.65
C GLU A 272 2.04 3.16 -14.82
N LYS A 273 2.52 1.96 -15.16
CA LYS A 273 3.52 1.73 -16.22
C LYS A 273 2.98 0.97 -17.41
N SER A 274 1.90 0.20 -17.24
CA SER A 274 1.42 -0.76 -18.21
C SER A 274 0.01 -0.43 -18.68
N LEU A 275 -0.31 -0.79 -19.94
CA LEU A 275 -1.68 -0.86 -20.41
C LEU A 275 -2.17 -2.31 -20.29
N TYR A 276 -3.37 -2.49 -19.79
CA TYR A 276 -4.01 -3.79 -19.69
C TYR A 276 -5.15 -3.91 -20.68
N VAL A 277 -5.15 -5.01 -21.43
CA VAL A 277 -6.15 -5.29 -22.44
C VAL A 277 -6.71 -6.67 -22.19
N ALA A 278 -8.01 -6.76 -21.95
CA ALA A 278 -8.68 -8.03 -21.76
C ALA A 278 -9.66 -8.31 -22.90
N ASP A 279 -9.60 -9.53 -23.40
CA ASP A 279 -10.62 -10.14 -24.27
C ASP A 279 -11.53 -11.09 -23.45
N GLU A 280 -12.20 -12.03 -24.10
CA GLU A 280 -13.11 -12.98 -23.43
C GLU A 280 -12.38 -14.04 -22.60
N THR A 281 -11.09 -14.30 -22.85
CA THR A 281 -10.33 -15.43 -22.30
C THR A 281 -9.02 -15.04 -21.62
N HIS A 282 -8.44 -13.91 -22.01
CA HIS A 282 -7.13 -13.47 -21.52
C HIS A 282 -7.15 -12.00 -21.09
N LEU A 283 -6.27 -11.69 -20.16
CA LEU A 283 -5.89 -10.33 -19.83
C LEU A 283 -4.39 -10.16 -20.09
N TYR A 284 -4.06 -9.25 -21.00
CA TYR A 284 -2.69 -8.97 -21.41
C TYR A 284 -2.15 -7.72 -20.74
N CYS A 285 -0.91 -7.79 -20.26
CA CYS A 285 -0.10 -6.66 -19.87
C CYS A 285 0.73 -6.21 -21.08
N CYS A 286 0.48 -5.02 -21.56
CA CYS A 286 1.16 -4.39 -22.68
C CYS A 286 2.20 -3.38 -22.14
N ASP A 287 3.39 -3.83 -21.82
CA ASP A 287 4.44 -3.01 -21.16
C ASP A 287 5.80 -3.05 -21.88
N ASP A 288 5.90 -3.70 -23.04
CA ASP A 288 7.12 -3.80 -23.83
C ASP A 288 7.08 -2.97 -25.13
N GLU A 289 8.24 -2.86 -25.80
CA GLU A 289 8.37 -2.11 -27.07
C GLU A 289 7.46 -2.65 -28.18
N SER A 290 7.18 -3.97 -28.16
CA SER A 290 6.30 -4.59 -29.19
C SER A 290 4.85 -4.14 -29.04
N THR A 291 4.46 -3.64 -27.87
CA THR A 291 3.11 -3.19 -27.55
C THR A 291 2.93 -1.67 -27.57
N GLU A 292 4.01 -0.89 -27.73
CA GLU A 292 3.96 0.57 -27.69
C GLU A 292 2.97 1.16 -28.71
N ASN A 293 3.04 0.72 -29.96
CA ASN A 293 2.14 1.19 -31.01
C ASN A 293 0.66 0.86 -30.70
N LEU A 294 0.41 -0.32 -30.13
CA LEU A 294 -0.93 -0.74 -29.73
C LEU A 294 -1.44 0.11 -28.56
N THR A 295 -0.57 0.40 -27.60
CA THR A 295 -0.89 1.26 -26.45
C THR A 295 -1.30 2.65 -26.91
N ILE A 296 -0.53 3.27 -27.80
CA ILE A 296 -0.84 4.58 -28.39
C ILE A 296 -2.21 4.52 -29.10
N PHE A 297 -2.40 3.53 -29.97
CA PHE A 297 -3.63 3.37 -30.74
C PHE A 297 -4.87 3.23 -29.86
N LEU A 298 -4.84 2.32 -28.88
CA LEU A 298 -5.97 2.09 -27.98
C LEU A 298 -6.25 3.29 -27.08
N THR A 299 -5.22 3.94 -26.56
CA THR A 299 -5.36 5.14 -25.72
C THR A 299 -6.04 6.27 -26.51
N GLN A 300 -5.64 6.50 -27.75
CA GLN A 300 -6.23 7.54 -28.60
C GLN A 300 -7.70 7.24 -28.94
N ILE A 301 -8.02 6.00 -29.38
CA ILE A 301 -9.41 5.63 -29.69
C ILE A 301 -10.32 5.75 -28.46
N LEU A 302 -9.85 5.35 -27.27
CA LEU A 302 -10.66 5.40 -26.05
C LEU A 302 -10.79 6.82 -25.49
N SER A 303 -9.92 7.74 -25.90
CA SER A 303 -9.98 9.16 -25.53
C SER A 303 -10.94 9.97 -26.39
N GLU A 304 -11.46 9.40 -27.48
CA GLU A 304 -12.43 10.09 -28.34
C GLU A 304 -13.71 10.46 -27.59
N PRO A 305 -14.24 11.67 -27.84
CA PRO A 305 -15.46 12.15 -27.19
C PRO A 305 -16.64 11.17 -27.36
N GLY A 306 -17.35 10.92 -26.27
CA GLY A 306 -18.51 10.02 -26.26
C GLY A 306 -18.19 8.55 -26.07
N GLY A 307 -16.92 8.14 -25.88
CA GLY A 307 -16.52 6.75 -25.64
C GLY A 307 -16.87 5.81 -26.79
N ALA A 308 -16.89 6.31 -28.01
CA ALA A 308 -17.47 5.65 -29.19
C ALA A 308 -16.63 4.46 -29.70
N ARG A 309 -15.48 4.14 -29.13
CA ARG A 309 -14.57 3.04 -29.53
C ARG A 309 -14.32 2.98 -31.03
N LYS A 310 -14.38 4.13 -31.68
CA LYS A 310 -14.25 4.30 -33.13
C LYS A 310 -13.62 5.65 -33.46
N VAL A 311 -12.89 5.68 -34.55
CA VAL A 311 -12.34 6.89 -35.14
C VAL A 311 -12.72 6.97 -36.61
N SER A 312 -12.84 8.20 -37.10
CA SER A 312 -13.11 8.45 -38.51
C SER A 312 -11.87 9.01 -39.19
N VAL A 313 -11.50 8.47 -40.33
CA VAL A 313 -10.36 8.88 -41.14
C VAL A 313 -10.86 9.42 -42.47
N ASN A 314 -10.46 10.66 -42.80
CA ASN A 314 -10.81 11.25 -44.11
C ASN A 314 -10.06 10.52 -45.24
N GLU A 315 -10.65 10.46 -46.45
CA GLU A 315 -10.06 9.78 -47.60
C GLU A 315 -8.60 10.21 -47.89
N ARG A 316 -8.31 11.50 -47.75
CA ARG A 316 -6.95 12.05 -47.96
C ARG A 316 -5.90 11.51 -46.97
N ASP A 317 -6.34 11.17 -45.76
CA ASP A 317 -5.47 10.70 -44.68
C ASP A 317 -5.38 9.16 -44.61
N ILE A 318 -6.22 8.42 -45.32
CA ILE A 318 -6.24 6.96 -45.31
C ILE A 318 -4.86 6.36 -45.67
N PRO A 319 -4.15 6.80 -46.73
CA PRO A 319 -2.85 6.23 -47.02
C PRO A 319 -1.82 6.43 -45.89
N LEU A 320 -1.81 7.62 -45.32
CA LEU A 320 -0.91 7.94 -44.21
C LEU A 320 -1.25 7.16 -42.95
N PHE A 321 -2.55 7.06 -42.63
CA PHE A 321 -3.04 6.30 -41.47
C PHE A 321 -2.71 4.82 -41.62
N TYR A 322 -2.89 4.24 -42.80
CA TYR A 322 -2.53 2.86 -43.07
C TYR A 322 -1.03 2.62 -42.87
N GLU A 323 -0.17 3.41 -43.52
CA GLU A 323 1.30 3.23 -43.47
C GLU A 323 1.90 3.53 -42.09
N ARG A 324 1.38 4.53 -41.38
CA ARG A 324 1.96 4.99 -40.11
C ARG A 324 1.35 4.38 -38.87
N VAL A 325 0.11 3.90 -38.98
CA VAL A 325 -0.64 3.37 -37.82
C VAL A 325 -0.95 1.90 -38.04
N LEU A 326 -1.85 1.54 -38.98
CA LEU A 326 -2.35 0.17 -39.09
C LEU A 326 -1.26 -0.85 -39.40
N LYS A 327 -0.35 -0.52 -40.32
CA LYS A 327 0.77 -1.40 -40.66
C LYS A 327 1.75 -1.66 -39.51
N LYS A 328 1.86 -0.71 -38.55
CA LYS A 328 2.71 -0.85 -37.37
C LYS A 328 2.04 -1.59 -36.22
N LEU A 329 0.72 -1.71 -36.26
CA LEU A 329 0.00 -2.44 -35.23
C LEU A 329 0.15 -3.95 -35.39
N ASP A 330 0.55 -4.42 -36.59
CA ASP A 330 0.76 -5.82 -36.88
C ASP A 330 -0.45 -6.66 -36.44
N LEU A 331 -1.65 -6.14 -36.87
CA LEU A 331 -2.98 -6.65 -36.52
C LEU A 331 -3.34 -7.81 -37.45
#